data_46b83e4404d5d94f93af1adde083712b
#
_entry.id   46b83e4404d5d94f93af1adde083712b
#
_cell.length_a   1.000
_cell.length_b   1.000
_cell.length_c   1.000
_cell.angle_alpha   90.00
_cell.angle_beta   90.00
_cell.angle_gamma   90.00
#
_symmetry.space_group_name_H-M   'P 1'
#
loop_
_entity.id
_entity.type
_entity.pdbx_description
1 polymer ?
#
loop_
_entity_poly.entity_id
_entity_poly.type
_entity_poly.pdbx_seq_one_letter_code
_entity_poly.pdbx_strand_id
1 'polypeptide(L)'
;MRGRQPAGQQRRGVAVQHVHRRAARLEMQTNYFGTLRMCRAFAPVLAANGGGAIVNMLSVTSFYTNPFNASYGASKAAAWSLTNGVRLELHHQGTLVVAVHAGFIDTDMAALIDAPKISPESVAQQVFDAVEADRIEVLADERSRFIKASLSHDHELIYPPVQEFWDAAVKGTG
;
A
#
# COMPACT_ATOMS: atom_id res chain seq x y z
N MET A 1 -56.24 -26.93 -6.90
CA MET A 1 -55.47 -26.06 -6.02
C MET A 1 -54.00 -26.16 -6.44
N ARG A 2 -53.46 -25.13 -7.13
CA ARG A 2 -52.05 -25.09 -7.53
C ARG A 2 -51.29 -24.29 -6.47
N GLY A 3 -50.41 -24.97 -5.73
CA GLY A 3 -49.58 -24.37 -4.72
C GLY A 3 -48.60 -23.36 -5.37
N ARG A 4 -48.65 -22.11 -4.93
CA ARG A 4 -47.64 -21.09 -5.23
C ARG A 4 -46.34 -21.46 -4.49
N GLN A 5 -45.31 -21.76 -5.24
CA GLN A 5 -43.93 -21.77 -4.67
C GLN A 5 -43.60 -20.37 -4.19
N PRO A 6 -42.96 -20.22 -3.01
CA PRO A 6 -42.48 -18.94 -2.57
C PRO A 6 -41.36 -18.45 -3.51
N ALA A 7 -41.46 -17.18 -3.92
CA ALA A 7 -40.45 -16.51 -4.72
C ALA A 7 -39.06 -16.71 -4.11
N GLY A 8 -38.17 -17.30 -4.90
CA GLY A 8 -36.81 -17.55 -4.49
C GLY A 8 -36.14 -16.26 -4.05
N GLN A 9 -35.68 -16.23 -2.82
CA GLN A 9 -34.64 -15.30 -2.40
C GLN A 9 -33.47 -15.45 -3.38
N GLN A 10 -33.36 -14.52 -4.31
CA GLN A 10 -32.13 -14.34 -5.04
C GLN A 10 -31.04 -14.14 -3.99
N ARG A 11 -30.25 -15.18 -3.73
CA ARG A 11 -28.97 -15.02 -3.06
C ARG A 11 -28.20 -14.02 -3.91
N ARG A 12 -28.21 -12.74 -3.48
CA ARG A 12 -27.28 -11.76 -4.04
C ARG A 12 -25.92 -12.35 -3.79
N GLY A 13 -25.28 -12.81 -4.85
CA GLY A 13 -23.93 -13.30 -4.79
C GLY A 13 -23.10 -12.23 -4.08
N VAL A 14 -22.28 -12.63 -3.12
CA VAL A 14 -21.34 -11.75 -2.43
C VAL A 14 -20.35 -11.30 -3.50
N ALA A 15 -20.76 -10.30 -4.28
CA ALA A 15 -19.85 -9.62 -5.18
C ALA A 15 -18.81 -8.92 -4.30
N VAL A 16 -17.57 -8.90 -4.73
CA VAL A 16 -16.51 -8.07 -4.12
C VAL A 16 -16.90 -6.61 -4.39
N GLN A 17 -17.83 -6.08 -3.57
CA GLN A 17 -18.55 -4.82 -3.83
C GLN A 17 -17.65 -3.59 -3.69
N HIS A 18 -16.57 -3.69 -2.92
CA HIS A 18 -15.66 -2.58 -2.63
C HIS A 18 -14.47 -2.49 -3.60
N VAL A 19 -14.32 -3.46 -4.51
CA VAL A 19 -13.29 -3.42 -5.55
C VAL A 19 -13.91 -3.02 -6.88
N HIS A 20 -13.88 -1.73 -7.18
CA HIS A 20 -14.36 -1.20 -8.45
C HIS A 20 -13.29 -1.39 -9.54
N ARG A 21 -13.62 -2.14 -10.61
CA ARG A 21 -12.69 -2.45 -11.72
C ARG A 21 -11.98 -1.21 -12.28
N ARG A 22 -12.70 -0.08 -12.43
CA ARG A 22 -12.12 1.17 -12.95
C ARG A 22 -11.12 1.78 -11.97
N ALA A 23 -11.46 1.82 -10.68
CA ALA A 23 -10.57 2.30 -9.62
C ALA A 23 -9.31 1.43 -9.52
N ALA A 24 -9.47 0.10 -9.49
CA ALA A 24 -8.34 -0.84 -9.44
C ALA A 24 -7.35 -0.65 -10.60
N ARG A 25 -7.86 -0.43 -11.84
CA ARG A 25 -7.01 -0.14 -12.98
C ARG A 25 -6.27 1.20 -12.84
N LEU A 26 -6.94 2.24 -12.35
CA LEU A 26 -6.33 3.56 -12.14
C LEU A 26 -5.25 3.49 -11.06
N GLU A 27 -5.52 2.82 -9.95
CA GLU A 27 -4.56 2.61 -8.87
C GLU A 27 -3.31 1.85 -9.36
N MET A 28 -3.50 0.78 -10.14
CA MET A 28 -2.38 0.07 -10.78
C MET A 28 -1.61 0.96 -11.77
N GLN A 29 -2.31 1.74 -12.60
CA GLN A 29 -1.67 2.65 -13.56
C GLN A 29 -0.84 3.73 -12.86
N THR A 30 -1.33 4.26 -11.75
CA THR A 30 -0.65 5.31 -10.99
C THR A 30 0.46 4.73 -10.11
N ASN A 31 0.13 3.77 -9.24
CA ASN A 31 1.03 3.33 -8.18
C ASN A 31 2.09 2.34 -8.65
N TYR A 32 1.74 1.45 -9.58
CA TYR A 32 2.69 0.45 -10.11
C TYR A 32 3.35 0.92 -11.41
N PHE A 33 2.55 1.11 -12.47
CA PHE A 33 3.11 1.49 -13.77
C PHE A 33 3.71 2.90 -13.78
N GLY A 34 3.17 3.82 -12.97
CA GLY A 34 3.76 5.15 -12.75
C GLY A 34 5.15 5.04 -12.14
N THR A 35 5.29 4.31 -11.03
CA THR A 35 6.58 4.06 -10.38
C THR A 35 7.56 3.37 -11.32
N LEU A 36 7.14 2.35 -12.06
CA LEU A 36 7.98 1.68 -13.05
C LEU A 36 8.51 2.66 -14.11
N ARG A 37 7.64 3.50 -14.65
CA ARG A 37 8.05 4.51 -15.66
C ARG A 37 9.05 5.50 -15.11
N MET A 38 8.84 5.98 -13.88
CA MET A 38 9.77 6.90 -13.22
C MET A 38 11.13 6.23 -12.96
N CYS A 39 11.16 5.04 -12.40
CA CYS A 39 12.41 4.30 -12.18
C CYS A 39 13.17 4.10 -13.51
N ARG A 40 12.49 3.68 -14.58
CA ARG A 40 13.12 3.49 -15.89
C ARG A 40 13.65 4.80 -16.50
N ALA A 41 12.95 5.92 -16.31
CA ALA A 41 13.36 7.22 -16.87
C ALA A 41 14.58 7.78 -16.12
N PHE A 42 14.63 7.62 -14.80
CA PHE A 42 15.69 8.21 -13.98
C PHE A 42 16.90 7.29 -13.80
N ALA A 43 16.78 5.97 -13.92
CA ALA A 43 17.90 5.04 -13.77
C ALA A 43 19.12 5.40 -14.64
N PRO A 44 18.99 5.66 -15.97
CA PRO A 44 20.14 6.05 -16.78
C PRO A 44 20.69 7.43 -16.43
N VAL A 45 19.87 8.36 -15.95
CA VAL A 45 20.31 9.68 -15.51
C VAL A 45 21.17 9.57 -14.26
N LEU A 46 20.74 8.76 -13.28
CA LEU A 46 21.50 8.50 -12.07
C LEU A 46 22.80 7.76 -12.38
N ALA A 47 22.77 6.76 -13.27
CA ALA A 47 24.01 6.07 -13.69
C ALA A 47 25.03 7.05 -14.30
N ALA A 48 24.58 7.96 -15.17
CA ALA A 48 25.46 8.97 -15.80
C ALA A 48 26.05 9.96 -14.78
N ASN A 49 25.38 10.15 -13.64
CA ASN A 49 25.82 11.02 -12.54
C ASN A 49 26.66 10.27 -11.47
N GLY A 50 27.00 9.01 -11.69
CA GLY A 50 27.79 8.22 -10.75
C GLY A 50 26.97 7.62 -9.60
N GLY A 51 25.65 7.51 -9.75
CA GLY A 51 24.73 6.97 -8.75
C GLY A 51 23.73 8.02 -8.24
N GLY A 52 23.19 7.76 -7.05
CA GLY A 52 22.21 8.62 -6.40
C GLY A 52 21.12 7.80 -5.70
N ALA A 53 19.93 8.39 -5.50
CA ALA A 53 18.84 7.71 -4.81
C ALA A 53 17.51 7.80 -5.55
N ILE A 54 16.74 6.72 -5.52
CA ILE A 54 15.33 6.67 -5.88
C ILE A 54 14.53 6.36 -4.61
N VAL A 55 13.54 7.20 -4.30
CA VAL A 55 12.64 7.00 -3.16
C VAL A 55 11.25 6.70 -3.67
N ASN A 56 10.74 5.52 -3.37
CA ASN A 56 9.40 5.09 -3.76
C ASN A 56 8.44 5.17 -2.56
N MET A 57 7.44 6.08 -2.67
CA MET A 57 6.38 6.21 -1.68
C MET A 57 5.38 5.06 -1.81
N LEU A 58 5.42 4.17 -0.86
CA LEU A 58 4.52 3.02 -0.76
C LEU A 58 3.40 3.28 0.25
N SER A 59 3.03 2.27 1.02
CA SER A 59 2.05 2.35 2.10
C SER A 59 2.24 1.17 3.04
N VAL A 60 1.77 1.29 4.27
CA VAL A 60 1.62 0.13 5.15
C VAL A 60 0.76 -0.97 4.53
N THR A 61 -0.21 -0.59 3.67
CA THR A 61 -1.05 -1.55 2.94
C THR A 61 -0.32 -2.28 1.80
N SER A 62 0.97 -2.01 1.57
CA SER A 62 1.83 -2.89 0.75
C SER A 62 2.07 -4.25 1.41
N PHE A 63 1.94 -4.33 2.73
CA PHE A 63 2.21 -5.51 3.54
C PHE A 63 0.96 -6.33 3.84
N TYR A 64 -0.19 -5.68 3.95
CA TYR A 64 -1.48 -6.32 4.24
C TYR A 64 -2.60 -5.60 3.49
N THR A 65 -3.80 -6.15 3.53
CA THR A 65 -4.97 -5.52 2.90
C THR A 65 -6.19 -5.55 3.81
N ASN A 66 -7.19 -4.75 3.47
CA ASN A 66 -8.53 -4.80 4.06
C ASN A 66 -9.58 -4.61 2.95
N PRO A 67 -10.85 -4.98 3.17
CA PRO A 67 -11.88 -4.91 2.13
C PRO A 67 -12.18 -3.50 1.62
N PHE A 68 -11.93 -2.44 2.41
CA PHE A 68 -12.22 -1.05 1.99
C PHE A 68 -11.26 -0.53 0.93
N ASN A 69 -10.03 -1.03 0.90
CA ASN A 69 -8.99 -0.56 0.00
C ASN A 69 -8.18 -1.70 -0.66
N ALA A 70 -8.82 -2.84 -0.90
CA ALA A 70 -8.15 -4.04 -1.39
C ALA A 70 -7.40 -3.81 -2.71
N SER A 71 -7.95 -3.05 -3.67
CA SER A 71 -7.28 -2.75 -4.94
C SER A 71 -6.11 -1.78 -4.75
N TYR A 72 -6.26 -0.78 -3.87
CA TYR A 72 -5.16 0.10 -3.50
C TYR A 72 -4.01 -0.69 -2.84
N GLY A 73 -4.33 -1.54 -1.85
CA GLY A 73 -3.34 -2.42 -1.22
C GLY A 73 -2.60 -3.29 -2.23
N ALA A 74 -3.35 -3.93 -3.14
CA ALA A 74 -2.76 -4.72 -4.23
C ALA A 74 -1.80 -3.90 -5.11
N SER A 75 -2.17 -2.65 -5.46
CA SER A 75 -1.32 -1.77 -6.26
C SER A 75 -0.04 -1.35 -5.52
N LYS A 76 -0.12 -1.12 -4.21
CA LYS A 76 1.03 -0.79 -3.36
C LYS A 76 1.92 -2.00 -3.08
N ALA A 77 1.34 -3.20 -2.94
CA ALA A 77 2.09 -4.46 -2.85
C ALA A 77 2.88 -4.74 -4.14
N ALA A 78 2.24 -4.53 -5.30
CA ALA A 78 2.92 -4.63 -6.59
C ALA A 78 4.07 -3.61 -6.73
N ALA A 79 3.86 -2.36 -6.30
CA ALA A 79 4.90 -1.32 -6.30
C ALA A 79 6.05 -1.66 -5.32
N TRP A 80 5.77 -2.29 -4.19
CA TRP A 80 6.79 -2.76 -3.26
C TRP A 80 7.63 -3.88 -3.87
N SER A 81 7.01 -4.88 -4.48
CA SER A 81 7.71 -5.93 -5.21
C SER A 81 8.60 -5.35 -6.32
N LEU A 82 8.07 -4.41 -7.11
CA LEU A 82 8.83 -3.67 -8.12
C LEU A 82 10.03 -2.94 -7.51
N THR A 83 9.83 -2.23 -6.38
CA THR A 83 10.90 -1.47 -5.70
C THR A 83 12.07 -2.38 -5.31
N ASN A 84 11.77 -3.59 -4.82
CA ASN A 84 12.79 -4.58 -4.49
C ASN A 84 13.55 -5.06 -5.74
N GLY A 85 12.85 -5.33 -6.85
CA GLY A 85 13.48 -5.70 -8.12
C GLY A 85 14.38 -4.60 -8.66
N VAL A 86 13.88 -3.35 -8.69
CA VAL A 86 14.66 -2.18 -9.14
C VAL A 86 15.90 -1.96 -8.27
N ARG A 87 15.79 -2.17 -6.95
CA ARG A 87 16.94 -2.07 -6.03
C ARG A 87 18.06 -3.04 -6.41
N LEU A 88 17.72 -4.29 -6.71
CA LEU A 88 18.68 -5.28 -7.13
C LEU A 88 19.30 -4.94 -8.48
N GLU A 89 18.48 -4.51 -9.43
CA GLU A 89 18.91 -4.13 -10.78
C GLU A 89 19.89 -2.95 -10.76
N LEU A 90 19.59 -1.90 -9.98
CA LEU A 90 20.37 -0.65 -9.97
C LEU A 90 21.54 -0.65 -8.98
N HIS A 91 21.72 -1.71 -8.21
CA HIS A 91 22.80 -1.82 -7.21
C HIS A 91 24.19 -1.61 -7.83
N HIS A 92 24.45 -2.23 -8.98
CA HIS A 92 25.77 -2.19 -9.64
C HIS A 92 26.15 -0.79 -10.17
N GLN A 93 25.18 0.11 -10.38
CA GLN A 93 25.43 1.49 -10.81
C GLN A 93 25.49 2.49 -9.64
N GLY A 94 25.51 2.01 -8.39
CA GLY A 94 25.58 2.87 -7.19
C GLY A 94 24.29 3.65 -6.92
N THR A 95 23.13 3.17 -7.39
CA THR A 95 21.85 3.83 -7.11
C THR A 95 21.16 3.18 -5.91
N LEU A 96 20.99 3.93 -4.83
CA LEU A 96 20.20 3.53 -3.67
C LEU A 96 18.71 3.56 -4.03
N VAL A 97 17.96 2.53 -3.65
CA VAL A 97 16.49 2.49 -3.84
C VAL A 97 15.80 2.28 -2.51
N VAL A 98 15.11 3.31 -2.04
CA VAL A 98 14.46 3.35 -0.72
C VAL A 98 12.95 3.11 -0.86
N ALA A 99 12.44 2.14 -0.11
CA ALA A 99 11.01 1.88 0.05
C ALA A 99 10.48 2.62 1.27
N VAL A 100 9.46 3.48 1.12
CA VAL A 100 8.86 4.24 2.23
C VAL A 100 7.46 3.73 2.50
N HIS A 101 7.25 3.16 3.66
CA HIS A 101 5.95 2.66 4.12
C HIS A 101 5.41 3.56 5.23
N ALA A 102 4.24 4.13 4.98
CA ALA A 102 3.53 4.96 5.95
C ALA A 102 2.07 4.50 6.09
N GLY A 103 1.49 4.71 7.25
CA GLY A 103 0.06 4.65 7.49
C GLY A 103 -0.63 5.92 6.96
N PHE A 104 -1.25 6.70 7.86
CA PHE A 104 -1.88 7.95 7.48
C PHE A 104 -0.91 9.12 7.64
N ILE A 105 -0.69 9.84 6.53
CA ILE A 105 0.06 11.11 6.52
C ILE A 105 -0.96 12.24 6.57
N ASP A 106 -0.72 13.27 7.37
CA ASP A 106 -1.60 14.43 7.51
C ASP A 106 -1.57 15.29 6.25
N THR A 107 -2.46 14.98 5.33
CA THR A 107 -2.64 15.60 4.02
C THR A 107 -4.13 15.70 3.71
N ASP A 108 -4.49 16.44 2.68
CA ASP A 108 -5.88 16.57 2.20
C ASP A 108 -6.52 15.19 1.93
N MET A 109 -5.76 14.24 1.44
CA MET A 109 -6.23 12.87 1.18
C MET A 109 -6.70 12.16 2.46
N ALA A 110 -6.09 12.45 3.59
CA ALA A 110 -6.39 11.86 4.89
C ALA A 110 -7.22 12.79 5.80
N ALA A 111 -7.69 13.94 5.32
CA ALA A 111 -8.36 14.96 6.14
C ALA A 111 -9.57 14.42 6.90
N LEU A 112 -10.36 13.54 6.27
CA LEU A 112 -11.58 12.96 6.86
C LEU A 112 -11.33 11.69 7.68
N ILE A 113 -10.08 11.25 7.81
CA ILE A 113 -9.75 10.03 8.55
C ILE A 113 -9.49 10.41 10.01
N ASP A 114 -10.30 9.87 10.90
CA ASP A 114 -10.12 10.02 12.35
C ASP A 114 -9.21 8.87 12.88
N ALA A 115 -7.92 9.07 12.70
CA ALA A 115 -6.88 8.15 13.18
C ALA A 115 -5.56 8.92 13.37
N PRO A 116 -4.61 8.40 14.18
CA PRO A 116 -3.29 8.98 14.31
C PRO A 116 -2.60 9.15 12.95
N LYS A 117 -2.08 10.36 12.70
CA LYS A 117 -1.39 10.74 11.47
C LYS A 117 0.03 11.18 11.76
N ILE A 118 0.94 10.90 10.83
CA ILE A 118 2.30 11.45 10.84
C ILE A 118 2.34 12.69 9.95
N SER A 119 3.13 13.70 10.32
CA SER A 119 3.27 14.87 9.46
C SER A 119 4.10 14.59 8.21
N PRO A 120 3.82 15.29 7.08
CA PRO A 120 4.63 15.18 5.87
C PRO A 120 6.12 15.50 6.11
N GLU A 121 6.40 16.49 6.96
CA GLU A 121 7.75 16.90 7.31
C GLU A 121 8.52 15.79 8.04
N SER A 122 7.84 15.09 8.96
CA SER A 122 8.44 13.95 9.67
C SER A 122 8.77 12.80 8.71
N VAL A 123 7.89 12.51 7.74
CA VAL A 123 8.18 11.51 6.70
C VAL A 123 9.36 11.93 5.85
N ALA A 124 9.40 13.19 5.40
CA ALA A 124 10.50 13.73 4.59
C ALA A 124 11.84 13.64 5.33
N GLN A 125 11.88 14.06 6.61
CA GLN A 125 13.10 13.95 7.42
C GLN A 125 13.60 12.51 7.53
N GLN A 126 12.72 11.56 7.83
CA GLN A 126 13.08 10.14 7.91
C GLN A 126 13.62 9.59 6.58
N VAL A 127 13.10 10.09 5.45
CA VAL A 127 13.57 9.72 4.11
C VAL A 127 14.98 10.24 3.87
N PHE A 128 15.27 11.52 4.19
CA PHE A 128 16.60 12.08 4.05
C PHE A 128 17.60 11.36 4.96
N ASP A 129 17.26 11.15 6.21
CA ASP A 129 18.10 10.38 7.15
C ASP A 129 18.37 8.94 6.66
N ALA A 130 17.41 8.34 5.95
CA ALA A 130 17.58 7.01 5.37
C ALA A 130 18.53 7.03 4.16
N VAL A 131 18.42 8.03 3.30
CA VAL A 131 19.31 8.21 2.15
C VAL A 131 20.74 8.48 2.60
N GLU A 132 20.94 9.36 3.59
CA GLU A 132 22.27 9.68 4.14
C GLU A 132 22.92 8.46 4.83
N ALA A 133 22.10 7.57 5.40
CA ALA A 133 22.56 6.37 6.09
C ALA A 133 22.54 5.09 5.22
N ASP A 134 22.39 5.20 3.90
CA ASP A 134 22.26 4.08 2.94
C ASP A 134 21.20 3.04 3.33
N ARG A 135 20.13 3.47 4.01
CA ARG A 135 19.03 2.59 4.40
C ARG A 135 18.06 2.39 3.25
N ILE A 136 17.68 1.15 3.01
CA ILE A 136 16.83 0.73 1.90
C ILE A 136 15.33 0.78 2.20
N GLU A 137 14.95 1.04 3.45
CA GLU A 137 13.55 1.01 3.89
C GLU A 137 13.30 2.04 5.00
N VAL A 138 12.17 2.74 4.91
CA VAL A 138 11.64 3.62 5.95
C VAL A 138 10.27 3.11 6.36
N LEU A 139 10.12 2.76 7.63
CA LEU A 139 8.85 2.47 8.29
C LEU A 139 8.46 3.72 9.08
N ALA A 140 7.70 4.62 8.43
CA ALA A 140 7.57 6.00 8.87
C ALA A 140 6.83 6.17 10.21
N ASP A 141 5.94 5.26 10.56
CA ASP A 141 5.13 5.31 11.77
C ASP A 141 5.09 3.98 12.53
N GLU A 142 4.52 4.03 13.72
CA GLU A 142 4.45 2.87 14.61
C GLU A 142 3.64 1.72 14.01
N ARG A 143 2.57 2.05 13.28
CA ARG A 143 1.75 1.07 12.58
C ARG A 143 2.56 0.32 11.51
N SER A 144 3.33 1.05 10.71
CA SER A 144 4.17 0.44 9.67
C SER A 144 5.23 -0.48 10.28
N ARG A 145 5.83 -0.09 11.40
CA ARG A 145 6.79 -0.92 12.14
C ARG A 145 6.14 -2.18 12.70
N PHE A 146 4.98 -2.04 13.35
CA PHE A 146 4.24 -3.18 13.90
C PHE A 146 3.84 -4.18 12.82
N ILE A 147 3.19 -3.71 11.74
CA ILE A 147 2.75 -4.56 10.63
C ILE A 147 3.93 -5.29 9.99
N LYS A 148 5.02 -4.58 9.71
CA LYS A 148 6.23 -5.19 9.13
C LYS A 148 6.81 -6.30 10.03
N ALA A 149 6.88 -6.07 11.32
CA ALA A 149 7.39 -7.03 12.29
C ALA A 149 6.47 -8.26 12.45
N SER A 150 5.18 -8.11 12.15
CA SER A 150 4.16 -9.16 12.32
C SER A 150 3.91 -10.00 11.07
N LEU A 151 4.63 -9.77 9.96
CA LEU A 151 4.34 -10.45 8.68
C LEU A 151 4.47 -11.97 8.72
N SER A 152 5.36 -12.52 9.55
CA SER A 152 5.49 -13.97 9.73
C SER A 152 4.32 -14.61 10.50
N HIS A 153 3.49 -13.78 11.13
CA HIS A 153 2.33 -14.17 11.93
C HIS A 153 1.09 -13.34 11.53
N ASP A 154 0.96 -13.00 10.26
CA ASP A 154 -0.06 -12.09 9.75
C ASP A 154 -1.48 -12.59 10.00
N HIS A 155 -1.73 -13.90 9.84
CA HIS A 155 -3.02 -14.53 10.09
C HIS A 155 -3.41 -14.54 11.59
N GLU A 156 -2.46 -14.35 12.48
CA GLU A 156 -2.68 -14.31 13.92
C GLU A 156 -2.74 -12.89 14.46
N LEU A 157 -1.89 -11.99 13.95
CA LEU A 157 -1.69 -10.66 14.52
C LEU A 157 -2.30 -9.53 13.69
N ILE A 158 -2.37 -9.67 12.37
CA ILE A 158 -2.82 -8.60 11.45
C ILE A 158 -4.27 -8.79 11.03
N TYR A 159 -4.64 -9.96 10.52
CA TYR A 159 -5.95 -10.16 9.94
C TYR A 159 -7.12 -10.29 10.92
N PRO A 160 -6.99 -10.85 12.15
CA PRO A 160 -8.12 -10.89 13.08
C PRO A 160 -8.69 -9.51 13.43
N PRO A 161 -7.90 -8.50 13.86
CA PRO A 161 -8.46 -7.16 14.09
C PRO A 161 -8.99 -6.47 12.81
N VAL A 162 -8.44 -6.78 11.64
CA VAL A 162 -8.98 -6.29 10.36
C VAL A 162 -10.35 -6.90 10.08
N GLN A 163 -10.54 -8.20 10.37
CA GLN A 163 -11.82 -8.89 10.23
C GLN A 163 -12.87 -8.33 11.19
N GLU A 164 -12.51 -8.14 12.47
CA GLU A 164 -13.40 -7.55 13.47
C GLU A 164 -13.87 -6.15 13.06
N PHE A 165 -12.95 -5.32 12.58
CA PHE A 165 -13.28 -3.99 12.08
C PHE A 165 -14.23 -4.03 10.88
N TRP A 166 -14.02 -4.95 9.93
CA TRP A 166 -14.89 -5.16 8.79
C TRP A 166 -16.28 -5.62 9.21
N ASP A 167 -16.36 -6.61 10.10
CA ASP A 167 -17.64 -7.16 10.59
C ASP A 167 -18.47 -6.10 11.33
N ALA A 168 -17.82 -5.24 12.11
CA ALA A 168 -18.47 -4.12 12.78
C ALA A 168 -19.03 -3.10 11.77
N ALA A 169 -18.25 -2.75 10.74
CA ALA A 169 -18.67 -1.81 9.71
C ALA A 169 -19.86 -2.33 8.89
N VAL A 170 -19.89 -3.61 8.54
CA VAL A 170 -20.99 -4.23 7.78
C VAL A 170 -22.27 -4.35 8.62
N LYS A 171 -22.16 -4.64 9.92
CA LYS A 171 -23.33 -4.69 10.83
C LYS A 171 -23.94 -3.33 11.10
N GLY A 172 -23.16 -2.25 11.10
CA GLY A 172 -23.63 -0.88 11.34
C GLY A 172 -24.35 -0.23 10.13
N THR A 173 -24.37 -0.91 8.98
CA THR A 173 -25.03 -0.43 7.74
C THR A 173 -26.34 -1.14 7.42
N GLY A 174 -26.88 -1.97 8.35
CA GLY A 174 -28.14 -2.73 8.23
C GLY A 174 -29.35 -2.03 8.83
#